data_776013ee7265f7f7cdc4bfb47088970d
#
_entry.id   776013ee7265f7f7cdc4bfb47088970d
#
_cell.length_a   1.000
_cell.length_b   1.000
_cell.length_c   1.000
_cell.angle_alpha   90.00
_cell.angle_beta   90.00
_cell.angle_gamma   90.00
#
_symmetry.space_group_name_H-M   'P 1'
#
loop_
_entity.id
_entity.type
_entity.pdbx_description
1 polymer ?
#
loop_
_entity_poly.entity_id
_entity_poly.type
_entity_poly.pdbx_seq_one_letter_code
_entity_poly.pdbx_strand_id
1 'polypeptide(L)'
;MDQINAVYQGNFDSLDNIQVSPLSRAYTFSDSIYEVIPFFRGVAIGYNEHLARLQRSANAIDIDLDQSLVSKEVSQLIESCDYENGYVYYQVSRGVDQIRNHIYNNNIEIEYFGYVKNHGFEDQKFKVLVCDDIRWGRCDIKSTSLLANTMMMNQAHQKGCNEIIMHKFGYITEAGASNIFFIYKDKVCTPKLNNNILPGITRSMSIDIFRKNGIGVIEDDFSIDILSQASKIWLTSSTKGMAEIYDIDNLKHCISNENALFKKCKLAFNKSFFNL
;
A
#
# COMPACT_ATOMS: atom_id res chain seq x y z
N MET A 1 -21.40 -5.83 14.91
CA MET A 1 -20.36 -5.62 13.87
C MET A 1 -20.61 -6.68 12.82
N ASP A 2 -20.45 -6.35 11.56
CA ASP A 2 -20.59 -7.34 10.51
C ASP A 2 -19.47 -8.38 10.65
N GLN A 3 -19.82 -9.66 10.48
CA GLN A 3 -18.88 -10.77 10.58
C GLN A 3 -17.84 -10.62 9.44
N ILE A 4 -16.54 -10.61 9.78
CA ILE A 4 -15.45 -10.53 8.82
C ILE A 4 -14.93 -11.95 8.57
N ASN A 5 -15.03 -12.41 7.32
CA ASN A 5 -14.50 -13.71 6.93
C ASN A 5 -12.97 -13.67 6.89
N ALA A 6 -12.33 -14.66 7.50
CA ALA A 6 -10.88 -14.76 7.62
C ALA A 6 -10.43 -16.21 7.39
N VAL A 7 -9.13 -16.36 7.14
CA VAL A 7 -8.45 -17.66 7.08
C VAL A 7 -7.18 -17.59 7.92
N TYR A 8 -6.91 -18.65 8.66
CA TYR A 8 -5.65 -18.85 9.38
C TYR A 8 -5.22 -20.31 9.26
N GLN A 9 -4.02 -20.52 8.71
CA GLN A 9 -3.46 -21.85 8.50
C GLN A 9 -4.45 -22.82 7.80
N GLY A 10 -5.07 -22.37 6.70
CA GLY A 10 -6.03 -23.16 5.92
C GLY A 10 -7.44 -23.26 6.49
N ASN A 11 -7.68 -22.80 7.72
CA ASN A 11 -8.98 -22.85 8.37
C ASN A 11 -9.74 -21.52 8.19
N PHE A 12 -10.90 -21.58 7.54
CA PHE A 12 -11.78 -20.43 7.33
C PHE A 12 -12.76 -20.30 8.50
N ASP A 13 -12.84 -19.09 9.07
CA ASP A 13 -13.75 -18.75 10.17
C ASP A 13 -14.01 -17.24 10.20
N SER A 14 -14.77 -16.77 11.18
CA SER A 14 -14.86 -15.35 11.52
C SER A 14 -13.53 -14.84 12.08
N LEU A 15 -13.15 -13.61 11.71
CA LEU A 15 -11.95 -12.97 12.23
C LEU A 15 -11.90 -12.94 13.77
N ASP A 16 -13.05 -12.80 14.43
CA ASP A 16 -13.17 -12.79 15.89
C ASP A 16 -12.78 -14.12 16.56
N ASN A 17 -12.81 -15.22 15.80
CA ASN A 17 -12.45 -16.56 16.29
C ASN A 17 -10.97 -16.90 16.04
N ILE A 18 -10.23 -16.11 15.27
CA ILE A 18 -8.83 -16.37 14.96
C ILE A 18 -7.96 -16.14 16.20
N GLN A 19 -7.18 -17.13 16.55
CA GLN A 19 -6.23 -17.07 17.68
C GLN A 19 -4.80 -17.26 17.16
N VAL A 20 -3.91 -16.37 17.55
CA VAL A 20 -2.49 -16.44 17.20
C VAL A 20 -1.63 -16.62 18.44
N SER A 21 -0.51 -17.31 18.32
CA SER A 21 0.44 -17.47 19.41
C SER A 21 1.15 -16.14 19.71
N PRO A 22 1.30 -15.74 20.99
CA PRO A 22 2.14 -14.60 21.35
C PRO A 22 3.63 -14.81 21.05
N LEU A 23 4.05 -16.04 20.77
CA LEU A 23 5.41 -16.39 20.33
C LEU A 23 5.56 -16.38 18.80
N SER A 24 4.50 -16.05 18.05
CA SER A 24 4.64 -15.78 16.62
C SER A 24 5.68 -14.68 16.37
N ARG A 25 6.57 -14.93 15.43
CA ARG A 25 7.62 -13.97 15.05
C ARG A 25 7.03 -12.72 14.40
N ALA A 26 5.83 -12.82 13.81
CA ALA A 26 5.07 -11.64 13.37
C ALA A 26 4.80 -10.68 14.54
N TYR A 27 4.38 -11.23 15.69
CA TYR A 27 4.07 -10.47 16.89
C TYR A 27 5.32 -9.94 17.60
N THR A 28 6.38 -10.75 17.67
CA THR A 28 7.58 -10.44 18.48
C THR A 28 8.66 -9.64 17.75
N PHE A 29 8.70 -9.71 16.38
CA PHE A 29 9.73 -9.11 15.54
C PHE A 29 9.21 -8.41 14.29
N SER A 30 7.90 -8.43 14.02
CA SER A 30 7.32 -8.05 12.72
C SER A 30 7.96 -8.81 11.56
N ASP A 31 8.38 -10.09 11.80
CA ASP A 31 9.04 -10.97 10.83
C ASP A 31 8.00 -11.56 9.89
N SER A 32 7.41 -10.68 9.08
CA SER A 32 6.31 -11.00 8.17
C SER A 32 6.15 -9.97 7.06
N ILE A 33 5.51 -10.42 6.00
CA ILE A 33 5.14 -9.65 4.82
C ILE A 33 3.63 -9.69 4.62
N TYR A 34 3.08 -8.73 3.88
CA TYR A 34 1.65 -8.67 3.64
C TYR A 34 1.30 -8.08 2.29
N GLU A 35 0.09 -8.36 1.84
CA GLU A 35 -0.55 -7.71 0.70
C GLU A 35 -1.92 -7.16 1.07
N VAL A 36 -2.35 -6.16 0.31
CA VAL A 36 -3.72 -5.64 0.31
C VAL A 36 -4.19 -5.68 -1.14
N ILE A 37 -4.98 -6.68 -1.46
CA ILE A 37 -5.43 -6.99 -2.82
C ILE A 37 -6.84 -6.45 -2.98
N PRO A 38 -7.05 -5.34 -3.72
CA PRO A 38 -8.39 -4.80 -3.96
C PRO A 38 -9.13 -5.65 -4.97
N PHE A 39 -10.46 -5.70 -4.83
CA PHE A 39 -11.34 -6.29 -5.83
C PHE A 39 -12.54 -5.38 -6.11
N PHE A 40 -13.00 -5.40 -7.34
CA PHE A 40 -14.14 -4.63 -7.82
C PHE A 40 -15.05 -5.55 -8.63
N ARG A 41 -16.35 -5.57 -8.30
CA ARG A 41 -17.35 -6.50 -8.86
C ARG A 41 -16.90 -7.97 -8.77
N GLY A 42 -16.34 -8.34 -7.64
CA GLY A 42 -15.83 -9.69 -7.40
C GLY A 42 -14.51 -10.05 -8.11
N VAL A 43 -13.92 -9.12 -8.88
CA VAL A 43 -12.67 -9.37 -9.63
C VAL A 43 -11.51 -8.63 -8.97
N ALA A 44 -10.46 -9.38 -8.61
CA ALA A 44 -9.25 -8.81 -8.01
C ALA A 44 -8.49 -7.93 -9.01
N ILE A 45 -8.07 -6.74 -8.57
CA ILE A 45 -7.35 -5.76 -9.40
C ILE A 45 -5.83 -5.96 -9.19
N GLY A 46 -5.09 -6.13 -10.27
CA GLY A 46 -3.64 -6.31 -10.23
C GLY A 46 -3.22 -7.59 -9.49
N TYR A 47 -4.02 -8.65 -9.59
CA TYR A 47 -3.86 -9.87 -8.81
C TYR A 47 -2.47 -10.52 -8.97
N ASN A 48 -2.04 -10.71 -10.22
CA ASN A 48 -0.74 -11.33 -10.51
C ASN A 48 0.43 -10.47 -10.02
N GLU A 49 0.31 -9.16 -10.14
CA GLU A 49 1.30 -8.20 -9.67
C GLU A 49 1.41 -8.20 -8.14
N HIS A 50 0.27 -8.33 -7.42
CA HIS A 50 0.24 -8.49 -5.97
C HIS A 50 0.92 -9.79 -5.53
N LEU A 51 0.60 -10.92 -6.15
CA LEU A 51 1.26 -12.21 -5.86
C LEU A 51 2.77 -12.16 -6.15
N ALA A 52 3.15 -11.55 -7.28
CA ALA A 52 4.56 -11.40 -7.62
C ALA A 52 5.32 -10.50 -6.61
N ARG A 53 4.67 -9.44 -6.09
CA ARG A 53 5.26 -8.58 -5.06
C ARG A 53 5.36 -9.30 -3.72
N LEU A 54 4.35 -10.06 -3.33
CA LEU A 54 4.39 -10.90 -2.13
C LEU A 54 5.58 -11.87 -2.19
N GLN A 55 5.76 -12.56 -3.33
CA GLN A 55 6.89 -13.46 -3.54
C GLN A 55 8.24 -12.75 -3.45
N ARG A 56 8.38 -11.55 -4.06
CA ARG A 56 9.62 -10.76 -3.93
C ARG A 56 9.90 -10.37 -2.47
N SER A 57 8.86 -9.99 -1.74
CA SER A 57 9.00 -9.64 -0.32
C SER A 57 9.37 -10.85 0.52
N ALA A 58 8.80 -12.04 0.25
CA ALA A 58 9.12 -13.30 0.89
C ALA A 58 10.59 -13.67 0.68
N ASN A 59 11.04 -13.63 -0.58
CA ASN A 59 12.44 -13.92 -0.93
C ASN A 59 13.43 -12.94 -0.25
N ALA A 60 13.04 -11.68 -0.06
CA ALA A 60 13.90 -10.66 0.54
C ALA A 60 14.14 -10.86 2.05
N ILE A 61 13.33 -11.68 2.71
CA ILE A 61 13.46 -12.05 4.12
C ILE A 61 13.55 -13.57 4.33
N ASP A 62 13.89 -14.32 3.27
CA ASP A 62 14.07 -15.77 3.30
C ASP A 62 12.88 -16.55 3.88
N ILE A 63 11.65 -16.21 3.44
CA ILE A 63 10.42 -16.99 3.70
C ILE A 63 10.12 -17.83 2.45
N ASP A 64 10.04 -19.15 2.62
CA ASP A 64 9.65 -20.08 1.56
C ASP A 64 8.12 -20.10 1.40
N LEU A 65 7.63 -19.23 0.52
CA LEU A 65 6.21 -18.96 0.31
C LEU A 65 5.55 -20.02 -0.58
N ASP A 66 4.50 -20.68 -0.10
CA ASP A 66 3.59 -21.44 -0.97
C ASP A 66 2.60 -20.50 -1.68
N GLN A 67 2.98 -20.07 -2.87
CA GLN A 67 2.17 -19.15 -3.68
C GLN A 67 0.84 -19.79 -4.13
N SER A 68 0.78 -21.12 -4.27
CA SER A 68 -0.46 -21.81 -4.68
C SER A 68 -1.50 -21.79 -3.56
N LEU A 69 -1.05 -21.99 -2.32
CA LEU A 69 -1.89 -21.84 -1.12
C LEU A 69 -2.43 -20.41 -0.99
N VAL A 70 -1.55 -19.41 -1.09
CA VAL A 70 -1.96 -18.01 -1.04
C VAL A 70 -3.01 -17.69 -2.11
N SER A 71 -2.77 -18.13 -3.34
CA SER A 71 -3.71 -17.89 -4.46
C SER A 71 -5.08 -18.51 -4.18
N LYS A 72 -5.10 -19.73 -3.69
CA LYS A 72 -6.34 -20.44 -3.34
C LYS A 72 -7.10 -19.73 -2.22
N GLU A 73 -6.43 -19.39 -1.13
CA GLU A 73 -7.08 -18.75 0.03
C GLU A 73 -7.59 -17.34 -0.27
N VAL A 74 -6.83 -16.55 -1.02
CA VAL A 74 -7.28 -15.21 -1.48
C VAL A 74 -8.52 -15.30 -2.35
N SER A 75 -8.57 -16.25 -3.30
CA SER A 75 -9.75 -16.46 -4.14
C SER A 75 -10.96 -16.88 -3.31
N GLN A 76 -10.79 -17.83 -2.39
CA GLN A 76 -11.85 -18.29 -1.50
C GLN A 76 -12.37 -17.18 -0.57
N LEU A 77 -11.50 -16.27 -0.08
CA LEU A 77 -11.92 -15.12 0.71
C LEU A 77 -12.81 -14.18 -0.11
N ILE A 78 -12.46 -13.89 -1.37
CA ILE A 78 -13.28 -13.05 -2.25
C ILE A 78 -14.63 -13.73 -2.54
N GLU A 79 -14.62 -15.03 -2.83
CA GLU A 79 -15.85 -15.80 -3.10
C GLU A 79 -16.75 -15.95 -1.88
N SER A 80 -16.19 -15.90 -0.67
CA SER A 80 -16.94 -16.10 0.60
C SER A 80 -17.73 -14.87 1.06
N CYS A 81 -17.52 -13.68 0.45
CA CYS A 81 -18.20 -12.46 0.87
C CYS A 81 -19.44 -12.17 0.02
N ASP A 82 -20.39 -11.45 0.59
CA ASP A 82 -21.68 -11.06 -0.01
C ASP A 82 -21.67 -9.66 -0.65
N TYR A 83 -20.50 -9.01 -0.72
CA TYR A 83 -20.31 -7.68 -1.32
C TYR A 83 -19.39 -7.72 -2.53
N GLU A 84 -19.67 -6.87 -3.51
CA GLU A 84 -18.98 -6.86 -4.80
C GLU A 84 -17.61 -6.15 -4.76
N ASN A 85 -17.41 -5.24 -3.81
CA ASN A 85 -16.21 -4.41 -3.75
C ASN A 85 -15.55 -4.50 -2.38
N GLY A 86 -14.24 -4.60 -2.38
CA GLY A 86 -13.50 -4.75 -1.14
C GLY A 86 -12.00 -4.91 -1.33
N TYR A 87 -11.37 -5.41 -0.29
CA TYR A 87 -9.99 -5.87 -0.37
C TYR A 87 -9.77 -7.11 0.49
N VAL A 88 -8.81 -7.91 0.09
CA VAL A 88 -8.23 -8.97 0.92
C VAL A 88 -6.93 -8.44 1.53
N TYR A 89 -6.83 -8.44 2.85
CA TYR A 89 -5.55 -8.38 3.55
C TYR A 89 -5.01 -9.81 3.67
N TYR A 90 -3.77 -10.04 3.25
CA TYR A 90 -3.14 -11.33 3.37
C TYR A 90 -1.71 -11.18 3.87
N GLN A 91 -1.38 -11.88 4.95
CA GLN A 91 -0.09 -11.83 5.63
C GLN A 91 0.55 -13.22 5.67
N VAL A 92 1.85 -13.24 5.44
CA VAL A 92 2.68 -14.44 5.61
C VAL A 92 3.78 -14.11 6.60
N SER A 93 3.86 -14.90 7.66
CA SER A 93 4.79 -14.73 8.76
C SER A 93 5.74 -15.92 8.82
N ARG A 94 6.94 -15.70 9.33
CA ARG A 94 7.92 -16.79 9.48
C ARG A 94 7.39 -17.93 10.35
N GLY A 95 6.50 -17.64 11.32
CA GLY A 95 5.85 -18.64 12.15
C GLY A 95 6.10 -18.48 13.64
N VAL A 96 5.71 -19.51 14.39
CA VAL A 96 5.79 -19.56 15.87
C VAL A 96 7.09 -20.19 16.29
N ASP A 97 7.90 -19.49 17.08
CA ASP A 97 9.13 -20.01 17.68
C ASP A 97 8.86 -20.52 19.11
N GLN A 98 9.78 -21.33 19.65
CA GLN A 98 9.68 -21.85 21.02
C GLN A 98 9.90 -20.75 22.06
N ILE A 99 10.81 -19.83 21.77
CA ILE A 99 11.14 -18.66 22.59
C ILE A 99 11.47 -17.47 21.70
N ARG A 100 11.42 -16.26 22.27
CA ARG A 100 11.86 -15.05 21.58
C ARG A 100 13.39 -15.06 21.39
N ASN A 101 13.86 -15.34 20.17
CA ASN A 101 15.27 -15.30 19.78
C ASN A 101 15.43 -14.56 18.44
N HIS A 102 16.49 -13.74 18.29
CA HIS A 102 16.79 -13.06 17.01
C HIS A 102 17.14 -14.07 15.91
N ILE A 103 17.84 -15.14 16.27
CA ILE A 103 18.12 -16.25 15.35
C ILE A 103 16.91 -17.18 15.37
N TYR A 104 16.25 -17.32 14.22
CA TYR A 104 15.09 -18.21 14.08
C TYR A 104 15.53 -19.67 13.85
N ASN A 105 14.67 -20.60 14.25
CA ASN A 105 14.84 -22.02 13.94
C ASN A 105 14.44 -22.28 12.48
N ASN A 106 15.27 -23.00 11.73
CA ASN A 106 15.01 -23.33 10.32
C ASN A 106 13.80 -24.27 10.11
N ASN A 107 13.28 -24.89 11.16
CA ASN A 107 12.15 -25.83 11.12
C ASN A 107 10.82 -25.17 11.58
N ILE A 108 10.73 -23.84 11.60
CA ILE A 108 9.49 -23.15 11.95
C ILE A 108 8.52 -23.27 10.77
N GLU A 109 7.28 -23.65 11.08
CA GLU A 109 6.19 -23.68 10.11
C GLU A 109 5.72 -22.27 9.80
N ILE A 110 5.62 -21.91 8.51
CA ILE A 110 5.17 -20.59 8.06
C ILE A 110 3.69 -20.40 8.41
N GLU A 111 3.35 -19.22 8.95
CA GLU A 111 1.98 -18.86 9.25
C GLU A 111 1.37 -18.05 8.11
N TYR A 112 0.17 -18.45 7.70
CA TYR A 112 -0.66 -17.79 6.70
C TYR A 112 -1.92 -17.25 7.37
N PHE A 113 -2.19 -15.97 7.16
CA PHE A 113 -3.37 -15.28 7.70
C PHE A 113 -3.95 -14.33 6.67
N GLY A 114 -5.25 -14.34 6.50
CA GLY A 114 -5.93 -13.38 5.64
C GLY A 114 -7.34 -13.08 6.10
N TYR A 115 -7.87 -11.95 5.68
CA TYR A 115 -9.27 -11.59 5.85
C TYR A 115 -9.75 -10.76 4.67
N VAL A 116 -11.07 -10.77 4.45
CA VAL A 116 -11.71 -9.94 3.43
C VAL A 116 -12.59 -8.88 4.07
N LYS A 117 -12.56 -7.65 3.53
CA LYS A 117 -13.32 -6.53 4.07
C LYS A 117 -13.99 -5.73 2.96
N ASN A 118 -15.25 -5.35 3.17
CA ASN A 118 -15.96 -4.41 2.32
C ASN A 118 -15.22 -3.07 2.25
N HIS A 119 -15.10 -2.53 1.05
CA HIS A 119 -14.47 -1.22 0.81
C HIS A 119 -15.03 -0.56 -0.44
N GLY A 120 -15.56 0.66 -0.29
CA GLY A 120 -15.92 1.51 -1.42
C GLY A 120 -14.70 2.22 -2.00
N PHE A 121 -14.71 2.43 -3.31
CA PHE A 121 -13.66 3.18 -4.03
C PHE A 121 -14.13 4.61 -4.34
N GLU A 122 -14.66 5.30 -3.35
CA GLU A 122 -15.11 6.67 -3.47
C GLU A 122 -13.93 7.64 -3.62
N ASP A 123 -14.19 8.76 -4.28
CA ASP A 123 -13.18 9.81 -4.42
C ASP A 123 -12.85 10.42 -3.06
N GLN A 124 -11.59 10.28 -2.65
CA GLN A 124 -11.08 10.79 -1.39
C GLN A 124 -10.16 11.99 -1.62
N LYS A 125 -10.18 12.94 -0.66
CA LYS A 125 -9.29 14.09 -0.62
C LYS A 125 -8.55 14.14 0.71
N PHE A 126 -7.28 14.50 0.66
CA PHE A 126 -6.39 14.44 1.81
C PHE A 126 -5.77 15.80 2.11
N LYS A 127 -5.77 16.17 3.39
CA LYS A 127 -4.85 17.14 3.97
C LYS A 127 -3.64 16.37 4.49
N VAL A 128 -2.43 16.82 4.15
CA VAL A 128 -1.20 16.08 4.49
C VAL A 128 -0.24 16.92 5.31
N LEU A 129 0.58 16.23 6.11
CA LEU A 129 1.73 16.80 6.79
C LEU A 129 3.02 16.32 6.09
N VAL A 130 3.94 17.22 5.81
CA VAL A 130 5.28 16.87 5.35
C VAL A 130 6.17 16.57 6.56
N CYS A 131 6.89 15.43 6.54
CA CYS A 131 7.76 15.02 7.65
C CYS A 131 8.99 14.24 7.17
N ASP A 132 10.00 14.15 8.03
CA ASP A 132 11.17 13.29 7.80
C ASP A 132 10.77 11.82 7.75
N ASP A 133 11.36 11.08 6.82
CA ASP A 133 11.21 9.63 6.71
C ASP A 133 12.13 8.92 7.71
N ILE A 134 11.56 8.53 8.85
CA ILE A 134 12.28 7.82 9.94
C ILE A 134 12.18 6.29 9.82
N ARG A 135 11.68 5.77 8.71
CA ARG A 135 11.60 4.32 8.48
C ARG A 135 12.98 3.72 8.25
N TRP A 136 13.05 2.40 8.33
CA TRP A 136 14.23 1.64 7.99
C TRP A 136 14.60 1.74 6.50
N GLY A 137 15.79 1.21 6.11
CA GLY A 137 16.31 1.34 4.74
C GLY A 137 15.83 0.29 3.75
N ARG A 138 14.75 -0.46 4.01
CA ARG A 138 14.20 -1.53 3.16
C ARG A 138 12.69 -1.42 3.01
N CYS A 139 12.22 -0.22 2.67
CA CYS A 139 10.81 0.04 2.39
C CYS A 139 10.31 -0.59 1.07
N ASP A 140 11.25 -1.08 0.24
CA ASP A 140 10.99 -1.90 -0.95
C ASP A 140 10.32 -3.25 -0.60
N ILE A 141 10.52 -3.75 0.62
CA ILE A 141 9.88 -4.96 1.16
C ILE A 141 8.54 -4.58 1.78
N LYS A 142 7.45 -5.22 1.36
CA LYS A 142 6.14 -5.00 1.97
C LYS A 142 5.98 -5.78 3.28
N SER A 143 6.73 -5.36 4.30
CA SER A 143 6.74 -5.98 5.63
C SER A 143 5.77 -5.32 6.60
N THR A 144 5.43 -6.02 7.68
CA THR A 144 4.61 -5.50 8.80
C THR A 144 5.38 -4.58 9.74
N SER A 145 6.65 -4.27 9.47
CA SER A 145 7.50 -3.35 10.25
C SER A 145 7.09 -1.89 10.04
N LEU A 146 5.86 -1.54 10.42
CA LEU A 146 5.20 -0.25 10.15
C LEU A 146 5.14 0.69 11.35
N LEU A 147 5.93 0.46 12.41
CA LEU A 147 5.89 1.31 13.61
C LEU A 147 6.19 2.78 13.28
N ALA A 148 7.21 3.05 12.47
CA ALA A 148 7.55 4.41 12.05
C ALA A 148 6.39 5.07 11.25
N ASN A 149 5.77 4.33 10.33
CA ASN A 149 4.60 4.82 9.58
C ASN A 149 3.46 5.20 10.53
N THR A 150 3.13 4.32 11.50
CA THR A 150 2.04 4.59 12.46
C THR A 150 2.35 5.78 13.35
N MET A 151 3.60 5.95 13.81
CA MET A 151 4.02 7.10 14.59
C MET A 151 3.83 8.42 13.82
N MET A 152 4.35 8.50 12.60
CA MET A 152 4.24 9.70 11.76
C MET A 152 2.78 10.01 11.38
N MET A 153 1.98 8.98 11.03
CA MET A 153 0.56 9.14 10.73
C MET A 153 -0.24 9.66 11.94
N ASN A 154 0.03 9.15 13.15
CA ASN A 154 -0.63 9.66 14.37
C ASN A 154 -0.23 11.10 14.70
N GLN A 155 1.04 11.49 14.49
CA GLN A 155 1.46 12.89 14.64
C GLN A 155 0.74 13.81 13.64
N ALA A 156 0.57 13.38 12.40
CA ALA A 156 -0.19 14.12 11.41
C ALA A 156 -1.68 14.24 11.80
N HIS A 157 -2.27 13.15 12.30
CA HIS A 157 -3.66 13.14 12.75
C HIS A 157 -3.90 14.14 13.91
N GLN A 158 -2.97 14.25 14.85
CA GLN A 158 -3.04 15.24 15.94
C GLN A 158 -3.01 16.69 15.43
N LYS A 159 -2.48 16.94 14.23
CA LYS A 159 -2.46 18.23 13.54
C LYS A 159 -3.64 18.42 12.56
N GLY A 160 -4.63 17.53 12.59
CA GLY A 160 -5.78 17.60 11.70
C GLY A 160 -5.48 17.20 10.24
N CYS A 161 -4.35 16.50 10.01
CA CYS A 161 -4.02 15.89 8.74
C CYS A 161 -4.46 14.42 8.74
N ASN A 162 -4.78 13.90 7.57
CA ASN A 162 -5.24 12.51 7.42
C ASN A 162 -4.29 11.65 6.56
N GLU A 163 -3.13 12.22 6.19
CA GLU A 163 -2.05 11.50 5.50
C GLU A 163 -0.74 12.31 5.66
N ILE A 164 0.39 11.72 5.25
CA ILE A 164 1.72 12.34 5.27
C ILE A 164 2.38 12.27 3.91
N ILE A 165 3.34 13.18 3.67
CA ILE A 165 4.36 13.05 2.63
C ILE A 165 5.70 12.99 3.35
N MET A 166 6.46 11.94 3.08
CA MET A 166 7.76 11.72 3.70
C MET A 166 8.90 12.15 2.78
N HIS A 167 9.98 12.62 3.38
CA HIS A 167 11.24 12.88 2.67
C HIS A 167 12.45 12.37 3.47
N LYS A 168 13.50 12.01 2.76
CA LYS A 168 14.77 11.62 3.35
C LYS A 168 15.87 12.50 2.78
N PHE A 169 16.59 13.20 3.66
CA PHE A 169 17.62 14.18 3.26
C PHE A 169 17.12 15.24 2.26
N GLY A 170 15.87 15.69 2.41
CA GLY A 170 15.26 16.68 1.54
C GLY A 170 14.67 16.13 0.23
N TYR A 171 14.78 14.83 -0.05
CA TYR A 171 14.19 14.19 -1.24
C TYR A 171 12.92 13.43 -0.88
N ILE A 172 11.87 13.64 -1.68
CA ILE A 172 10.59 12.97 -1.48
C ILE A 172 10.77 11.45 -1.60
N THR A 173 10.23 10.70 -0.65
CA THR A 173 10.12 9.25 -0.73
C THR A 173 8.70 8.84 -1.15
N GLU A 174 7.80 8.67 -0.22
CA GLU A 174 6.41 8.32 -0.50
C GLU A 174 5.48 8.87 0.61
N ALA A 175 4.24 8.46 0.65
CA ALA A 175 3.28 8.79 1.71
C ALA A 175 3.22 7.66 2.77
N GLY A 176 2.42 7.84 3.81
CA GLY A 176 2.33 6.90 4.94
C GLY A 176 1.93 5.48 4.55
N ALA A 177 1.04 5.33 3.57
CA ALA A 177 0.59 4.05 3.01
C ALA A 177 0.28 4.13 1.51
N SER A 178 0.95 5.04 0.77
CA SER A 178 0.65 5.34 -0.63
C SER A 178 1.89 5.86 -1.33
N ASN A 179 1.97 5.69 -2.65
CA ASN A 179 2.94 6.43 -3.45
C ASN A 179 2.38 7.81 -3.83
N ILE A 180 3.27 8.75 -4.12
CA ILE A 180 2.93 10.14 -4.46
C ILE A 180 3.18 10.41 -5.94
N PHE A 181 2.28 11.19 -6.54
CA PHE A 181 2.41 11.81 -7.84
C PHE A 181 2.10 13.30 -7.75
N PHE A 182 2.66 14.08 -8.66
CA PHE A 182 2.37 15.50 -8.75
C PHE A 182 2.56 16.03 -10.18
N ILE A 183 1.98 17.20 -10.46
CA ILE A 183 2.18 17.92 -11.73
C ILE A 183 3.12 19.08 -11.47
N TYR A 184 4.25 19.07 -12.16
CA TYR A 184 5.23 20.14 -12.15
C TYR A 184 5.62 20.50 -13.59
N LYS A 185 5.54 21.80 -13.94
CA LYS A 185 5.81 22.31 -15.31
C LYS A 185 5.06 21.48 -16.38
N ASP A 186 3.76 21.28 -16.15
CA ASP A 186 2.84 20.53 -17.04
C ASP A 186 3.27 19.10 -17.34
N LYS A 187 4.04 18.48 -16.45
CA LYS A 187 4.45 17.07 -16.53
C LYS A 187 4.03 16.30 -15.29
N VAL A 188 3.60 15.07 -15.49
CA VAL A 188 3.34 14.14 -14.38
C VAL A 188 4.67 13.62 -13.85
N CYS A 189 4.88 13.74 -12.56
CA CYS A 189 6.10 13.34 -11.86
C CYS A 189 5.78 12.39 -10.70
N THR A 190 6.69 11.47 -10.42
CA THR A 190 6.66 10.60 -9.23
C THR A 190 8.09 10.24 -8.85
N PRO A 191 8.41 10.08 -7.56
CA PRO A 191 9.74 9.64 -7.14
C PRO A 191 10.11 8.30 -7.79
N LYS A 192 11.38 8.17 -8.24
CA LYS A 192 11.90 6.92 -8.77
C LYS A 192 12.03 5.87 -7.68
N LEU A 193 11.83 4.61 -8.04
CA LEU A 193 11.93 3.49 -7.10
C LEU A 193 13.37 3.32 -6.58
N ASN A 194 13.46 3.13 -5.28
CA ASN A 194 14.68 2.76 -4.56
C ASN A 194 14.29 2.06 -3.23
N ASN A 195 15.24 1.74 -2.38
CA ASN A 195 14.98 1.04 -1.11
C ASN A 195 14.15 1.84 -0.09
N ASN A 196 13.90 3.13 -0.31
CA ASN A 196 13.05 3.95 0.57
C ASN A 196 11.60 4.05 0.08
N ILE A 197 11.23 3.39 -1.02
CA ILE A 197 9.92 3.51 -1.66
C ILE A 197 9.38 2.13 -1.98
N LEU A 198 8.14 1.86 -1.54
CA LEU A 198 7.46 0.63 -1.94
C LEU A 198 7.11 0.68 -3.43
N PRO A 199 7.45 -0.37 -4.22
CA PRO A 199 7.01 -0.47 -5.61
C PRO A 199 5.50 -0.78 -5.66
N GLY A 200 4.68 0.29 -5.57
CA GLY A 200 3.22 0.20 -5.51
C GLY A 200 2.61 -0.35 -6.79
N ILE A 201 1.68 -1.31 -6.67
CA ILE A 201 0.96 -1.88 -7.82
C ILE A 201 0.11 -0.80 -8.50
N THR A 202 -0.66 -0.05 -7.70
CA THR A 202 -1.45 1.07 -8.23
C THR A 202 -0.58 2.15 -8.86
N ARG A 203 0.64 2.40 -8.32
CA ARG A 203 1.63 3.30 -8.93
C ARG A 203 2.05 2.81 -10.32
N SER A 204 2.45 1.55 -10.43
CA SER A 204 2.88 0.94 -11.71
C SER A 204 1.75 0.98 -12.73
N MET A 205 0.55 0.52 -12.34
CA MET A 205 -0.65 0.57 -13.19
C MET A 205 -0.96 1.99 -13.66
N SER A 206 -0.86 3.00 -12.76
CA SER A 206 -1.08 4.41 -13.12
C SER A 206 -0.10 4.88 -14.19
N ILE A 207 1.19 4.56 -14.05
CA ILE A 207 2.23 4.93 -15.03
C ILE A 207 1.92 4.30 -16.40
N ASP A 208 1.57 3.01 -16.42
CA ASP A 208 1.26 2.30 -17.65
C ASP A 208 -0.01 2.84 -18.32
N ILE A 209 -1.06 3.12 -17.53
CA ILE A 209 -2.30 3.73 -18.02
C ILE A 209 -2.01 5.13 -18.60
N PHE A 210 -1.24 5.94 -17.92
CA PHE A 210 -0.90 7.30 -18.39
C PHE A 210 -0.12 7.24 -19.68
N ARG A 211 0.92 6.40 -19.77
CA ARG A 211 1.73 6.22 -20.98
C ARG A 211 0.89 5.71 -22.17
N LYS A 212 -0.02 4.75 -21.96
CA LYS A 212 -0.96 4.25 -22.98
C LYS A 212 -1.91 5.34 -23.49
N ASN A 213 -2.20 6.35 -22.68
CA ASN A 213 -3.05 7.49 -23.05
C ASN A 213 -2.26 8.73 -23.51
N GLY A 214 -0.97 8.57 -23.87
CA GLY A 214 -0.11 9.64 -24.36
C GLY A 214 0.28 10.67 -23.31
N ILE A 215 0.25 10.30 -22.03
CA ILE A 215 0.68 11.14 -20.91
C ILE A 215 2.06 10.67 -20.45
N GLY A 216 3.09 11.49 -20.65
CA GLY A 216 4.44 11.21 -20.18
C GLY A 216 4.54 11.30 -18.66
N VAL A 217 5.24 10.34 -18.03
CA VAL A 217 5.54 10.33 -16.61
C VAL A 217 7.05 10.38 -16.41
N ILE A 218 7.50 11.30 -15.57
CA ILE A 218 8.90 11.44 -15.14
C ILE A 218 9.05 10.74 -13.79
N GLU A 219 9.95 9.77 -13.76
CA GLU A 219 10.38 9.06 -12.56
C GLU A 219 11.81 9.52 -12.22
N ASP A 220 11.98 10.33 -11.16
CA ASP A 220 13.28 10.88 -10.77
C ASP A 220 13.35 11.15 -9.26
N ASP A 221 14.51 11.60 -8.77
CA ASP A 221 14.65 12.14 -7.41
C ASP A 221 14.16 13.59 -7.39
N PHE A 222 13.21 13.89 -6.53
CA PHE A 222 12.64 15.23 -6.40
C PHE A 222 12.86 15.79 -5.01
N SER A 223 13.39 17.02 -4.93
CA SER A 223 13.46 17.76 -3.68
C SER A 223 12.04 18.05 -3.16
N ILE A 224 11.89 18.05 -1.83
CA ILE A 224 10.64 18.39 -1.14
C ILE A 224 10.13 19.79 -1.54
N ASP A 225 11.02 20.71 -1.89
CA ASP A 225 10.66 22.08 -2.30
C ASP A 225 9.79 22.12 -3.55
N ILE A 226 9.83 21.05 -4.37
CA ILE A 226 9.02 20.98 -5.59
C ILE A 226 7.53 20.97 -5.29
N LEU A 227 7.11 20.48 -4.11
CA LEU A 227 5.71 20.44 -3.71
C LEU A 227 5.11 21.84 -3.56
N SER A 228 5.92 22.85 -3.22
CA SER A 228 5.47 24.24 -3.18
C SER A 228 5.11 24.80 -4.54
N GLN A 229 5.64 24.23 -5.61
CA GLN A 229 5.48 24.65 -7.00
C GLN A 229 4.59 23.68 -7.82
N ALA A 230 4.22 22.54 -7.24
CA ALA A 230 3.37 21.56 -7.89
C ALA A 230 1.94 22.11 -8.04
N SER A 231 1.42 22.11 -9.27
CA SER A 231 0.06 22.59 -9.55
C SER A 231 -1.02 21.61 -9.14
N LYS A 232 -0.69 20.32 -8.94
CA LYS A 232 -1.56 19.25 -8.43
C LYS A 232 -0.73 18.15 -7.80
N ILE A 233 -1.25 17.53 -6.72
CA ILE A 233 -0.61 16.43 -6.02
C ILE A 233 -1.68 15.37 -5.71
N TRP A 234 -1.36 14.09 -5.83
CA TRP A 234 -2.24 12.99 -5.47
C TRP A 234 -1.48 11.75 -5.00
N LEU A 235 -2.20 10.86 -4.39
CA LEU A 235 -1.74 9.59 -3.85
C LEU A 235 -2.24 8.42 -4.70
N THR A 236 -1.50 7.30 -4.66
CA THR A 236 -1.97 6.04 -5.25
C THR A 236 -1.76 4.88 -4.28
N SER A 237 -2.80 4.09 -4.06
CA SER A 237 -2.75 2.83 -3.30
C SER A 237 -3.90 1.91 -3.66
N SER A 238 -3.82 0.65 -3.24
CA SER A 238 -4.84 -0.38 -3.50
C SER A 238 -6.24 0.01 -2.99
N THR A 239 -6.34 0.69 -1.85
CA THR A 239 -7.62 1.07 -1.23
C THR A 239 -8.06 2.50 -1.57
N LYS A 240 -7.14 3.39 -1.94
CA LYS A 240 -7.48 4.79 -2.28
C LYS A 240 -7.64 5.00 -3.79
N GLY A 241 -7.18 4.04 -4.61
CA GLY A 241 -7.06 4.26 -6.05
C GLY A 241 -6.16 5.46 -6.32
N MET A 242 -6.71 6.50 -6.94
CA MET A 242 -6.06 7.79 -7.20
C MET A 242 -6.73 8.89 -6.38
N ALA A 243 -6.14 9.26 -5.24
CA ALA A 243 -6.71 10.17 -4.23
C ALA A 243 -6.02 11.52 -4.20
N GLU A 244 -6.80 12.58 -4.21
CA GLU A 244 -6.34 13.97 -4.34
C GLU A 244 -5.79 14.54 -3.03
N ILE A 245 -4.66 15.26 -3.07
CA ILE A 245 -4.22 16.12 -1.97
C ILE A 245 -4.73 17.53 -2.24
N TYR A 246 -5.46 18.10 -1.27
CA TYR A 246 -6.02 19.46 -1.39
C TYR A 246 -5.28 20.49 -0.53
N ASP A 247 -4.56 20.05 0.50
CA ASP A 247 -3.84 20.92 1.42
C ASP A 247 -2.58 20.27 1.99
N ILE A 248 -1.53 21.07 2.24
CA ILE A 248 -0.31 20.68 2.95
C ILE A 248 -0.14 21.60 4.15
N ASP A 249 -0.27 21.08 5.36
CA ASP A 249 -0.36 21.86 6.60
C ASP A 249 0.86 22.74 6.87
N ASN A 250 2.06 22.22 6.64
CA ASN A 250 3.32 22.85 7.03
C ASN A 250 4.17 23.33 5.83
N LEU A 251 3.58 23.44 4.65
CA LEU A 251 4.27 23.92 3.45
C LEU A 251 3.35 24.83 2.64
N LYS A 252 3.84 26.02 2.28
CA LYS A 252 3.14 26.86 1.30
C LYS A 252 3.11 26.15 -0.04
N HIS A 253 1.94 26.13 -0.69
CA HIS A 253 1.73 25.42 -1.94
C HIS A 253 0.82 26.20 -2.90
N CYS A 254 0.82 25.82 -4.17
CA CYS A 254 -0.03 26.38 -5.23
C CYS A 254 -0.97 25.34 -5.86
N ILE A 255 -1.39 24.34 -5.08
CA ILE A 255 -2.30 23.29 -5.56
C ILE A 255 -3.58 23.92 -6.08
N SER A 256 -3.89 23.67 -7.35
CA SER A 256 -5.10 24.14 -8.00
C SER A 256 -6.25 23.13 -7.82
N ASN A 257 -7.45 23.64 -7.60
CA ASN A 257 -8.67 22.82 -7.65
C ASN A 257 -8.98 22.33 -9.07
N GLU A 258 -8.54 23.09 -10.10
CA GLU A 258 -8.76 22.83 -11.51
C GLU A 258 -7.41 22.59 -12.21
N ASN A 259 -7.17 21.36 -12.66
CA ASN A 259 -6.01 21.00 -13.46
C ASN A 259 -6.41 20.02 -14.56
N ALA A 260 -6.30 20.46 -15.83
CA ALA A 260 -6.76 19.68 -16.99
C ALA A 260 -5.98 18.36 -17.16
N LEU A 261 -4.65 18.39 -16.92
CA LEU A 261 -3.83 17.20 -17.01
C LEU A 261 -4.19 16.17 -15.93
N PHE A 262 -4.45 16.62 -14.69
CA PHE A 262 -4.93 15.74 -13.62
C PHE A 262 -6.30 15.13 -13.96
N LYS A 263 -7.25 15.92 -14.46
CA LYS A 263 -8.55 15.40 -14.91
C LYS A 263 -8.39 14.33 -15.99
N LYS A 264 -7.48 14.53 -16.96
CA LYS A 264 -7.16 13.54 -17.99
C LYS A 264 -6.57 12.26 -17.36
N CYS A 265 -5.63 12.38 -16.41
CA CYS A 265 -5.06 11.26 -15.67
C CYS A 265 -6.13 10.48 -14.90
N LYS A 266 -6.97 11.18 -14.13
CA LYS A 266 -8.04 10.59 -13.32
C LYS A 266 -9.06 9.84 -14.17
N LEU A 267 -9.48 10.44 -15.30
CA LEU A 267 -10.41 9.79 -16.23
C LEU A 267 -9.82 8.51 -16.84
N ALA A 268 -8.56 8.57 -17.31
CA ALA A 268 -7.87 7.41 -17.87
C ALA A 268 -7.69 6.31 -16.81
N PHE A 269 -7.32 6.68 -15.59
CA PHE A 269 -7.19 5.76 -14.47
C PHE A 269 -8.51 5.07 -14.15
N ASN A 270 -9.58 5.81 -13.88
CA ASN A 270 -10.88 5.25 -13.50
C ASN A 270 -11.42 4.32 -14.57
N LYS A 271 -11.27 4.70 -15.87
CA LYS A 271 -11.71 3.86 -16.98
C LYS A 271 -10.97 2.52 -17.04
N SER A 272 -9.68 2.49 -16.71
CA SER A 272 -8.85 1.28 -16.84
C SER A 272 -8.76 0.47 -15.56
N PHE A 273 -8.80 1.12 -14.39
CA PHE A 273 -8.66 0.48 -13.09
C PHE A 273 -9.93 -0.24 -12.63
N PHE A 274 -11.11 0.34 -12.95
CA PHE A 274 -12.42 -0.20 -12.54
C PHE A 274 -13.21 -0.86 -13.67
N ASN A 275 -12.76 -0.78 -14.91
CA ASN A 275 -13.40 -1.43 -16.07
C ASN A 275 -12.56 -2.64 -16.53
N LEU A 276 -12.39 -3.58 -15.65
CA LEU A 276 -11.77 -4.87 -15.96
C LEU A 276 -12.73 -5.76 -16.76
#